data_bd2e781149f653b566f71273d6cdf73b
#
_entry.id   bd2e781149f653b566f71273d6cdf73b
#
_cell.length_a   1.000
_cell.length_b   1.000
_cell.length_c   1.000
_cell.angle_alpha   90.00
_cell.angle_beta   90.00
_cell.angle_gamma   90.00
#
_symmetry.space_group_name_H-M   'P 1'
#
loop_
_entity.id
_entity.type
_entity.pdbx_description
1 polymer ?
#
loop_
_entity_poly.entity_id
_entity_poly.type
_entity_poly.pdbx_seq_one_letter_code
_entity_poly.pdbx_strand_id
1 'polypeptide(L)'
;MKKVLYLVAVLFTGALTLVSCDKNNNEGEGEGPLDEDVKTATVDSRAYNKWIYFKFSDGSTVEHEIEPIGGTYNGALNYSLSLPNGTTNEGSSEDQKLEISRVDENTVKITLKDFKSGNQSMGDIETEATVSVAKSKWTVKAENKDVGGYTISCDGTIESNTNINLNMSITVKAMQAMNMGPIKATYQGAMEQSANVDESTFDWDIAFHSYDKKTNGGSVLATTEKEIADVTTIPTGDYIQDIKSDSLIVNMGGMMDENIGIGYAQGSVNEVLSAATLRDLSNMPPLYSKTDLVYIVKTKSGEYAKIKFTDYMDEEGNKGVFTFKYVYPVK
;
A
#
# COMPACT_ATOMS: atom_id res chain seq x y z
N MET A 1 -12.91 -14.65 -30.67
CA MET A 1 -13.75 -13.52 -30.22
C MET A 1 -12.90 -12.70 -29.28
N LYS A 2 -12.56 -11.46 -29.67
CA LYS A 2 -11.67 -10.57 -28.89
C LYS A 2 -12.44 -10.05 -27.67
N LYS A 3 -12.01 -10.38 -26.47
CA LYS A 3 -12.50 -9.75 -25.24
C LYS A 3 -11.73 -8.44 -25.03
N VAL A 4 -12.45 -7.34 -25.13
CA VAL A 4 -11.98 -5.99 -24.87
C VAL A 4 -11.94 -5.80 -23.37
N LEU A 5 -10.75 -5.55 -22.84
CA LEU A 5 -10.52 -5.18 -21.45
C LEU A 5 -10.96 -3.72 -21.28
N TYR A 6 -12.05 -3.48 -20.57
CA TYR A 6 -12.47 -2.13 -20.19
C TYR A 6 -11.69 -1.70 -18.94
N LEU A 7 -10.69 -0.88 -19.15
CA LEU A 7 -10.05 -0.08 -18.11
C LEU A 7 -11.04 1.04 -17.75
N VAL A 8 -11.75 0.92 -16.66
CA VAL A 8 -12.60 2.00 -16.15
C VAL A 8 -11.71 2.91 -15.30
N ALA A 9 -11.17 3.94 -15.93
CA ALA A 9 -10.59 5.07 -15.21
C ALA A 9 -11.76 5.92 -14.70
N VAL A 10 -12.09 5.80 -13.43
CA VAL A 10 -13.03 6.70 -12.75
C VAL A 10 -12.27 7.97 -12.40
N LEU A 11 -12.38 8.98 -13.27
CA LEU A 11 -11.98 10.35 -12.98
C LEU A 11 -13.03 10.96 -12.04
N PHE A 12 -12.77 10.91 -10.73
CA PHE A 12 -13.46 11.77 -9.78
C PHE A 12 -12.80 13.15 -9.82
N THR A 13 -13.42 14.08 -10.52
CA THR A 13 -13.12 15.51 -10.41
C THR A 13 -13.66 16.00 -9.07
N GLY A 14 -12.82 15.99 -8.04
CA GLY A 14 -13.07 16.73 -6.80
C GLY A 14 -13.14 18.21 -7.12
N ALA A 15 -14.28 18.84 -6.86
CA ALA A 15 -14.49 20.27 -7.05
C ALA A 15 -13.57 21.05 -6.10
N LEU A 16 -12.51 21.65 -6.66
CA LEU A 16 -11.71 22.68 -5.99
C LEU A 16 -12.56 23.94 -5.87
N THR A 17 -13.07 24.23 -4.69
CA THR A 17 -13.58 25.57 -4.37
C THR A 17 -12.39 26.48 -4.04
N LEU A 18 -11.92 27.20 -5.05
CA LEU A 18 -11.02 28.33 -4.84
C LEU A 18 -11.83 29.46 -4.21
N VAL A 19 -11.70 29.64 -2.90
CA VAL A 19 -12.19 30.85 -2.23
C VAL A 19 -11.16 31.94 -2.46
N SER A 20 -11.44 32.83 -3.42
CA SER A 20 -10.71 34.08 -3.62
C SER A 20 -11.13 35.05 -2.49
N CYS A 21 -10.23 35.41 -1.62
CA CYS A 21 -10.46 36.50 -0.67
C CYS A 21 -10.30 37.85 -1.37
N ASP A 22 -11.36 38.65 -1.33
CA ASP A 22 -11.41 40.04 -1.77
C ASP A 22 -10.44 40.92 -0.96
N LYS A 23 -9.72 41.76 -1.69
CA LYS A 23 -8.86 42.81 -1.12
C LYS A 23 -9.72 43.93 -0.53
N ASN A 24 -9.66 44.12 0.78
CA ASN A 24 -9.98 45.40 1.39
C ASN A 24 -8.71 46.21 1.57
N ASN A 25 -8.61 47.30 0.85
CA ASN A 25 -7.58 48.34 1.01
C ASN A 25 -7.71 49.01 2.39
N ASN A 26 -6.65 48.90 3.19
CA ASN A 26 -6.34 49.91 4.18
C ASN A 26 -4.83 50.15 4.13
N GLU A 27 -4.48 51.40 3.75
CA GLU A 27 -3.13 51.94 3.74
C GLU A 27 -2.60 52.08 5.16
N GLY A 28 -1.37 51.65 5.42
CA GLY A 28 -0.67 51.85 6.69
C GLY A 28 0.59 51.01 6.82
N GLU A 29 1.70 51.57 6.29
CA GLU A 29 3.09 51.44 6.70
C GLU A 29 3.62 50.16 7.34
N GLY A 30 4.53 49.49 6.61
CA GLY A 30 5.46 48.48 7.06
C GLY A 30 5.75 47.50 5.94
N GLU A 31 6.94 47.55 5.35
CA GLU A 31 7.44 46.45 4.55
C GLU A 31 7.52 45.21 5.45
N GLY A 32 6.36 44.49 5.58
CA GLY A 32 6.30 43.16 6.12
C GLY A 32 7.00 42.18 5.17
N PRO A 33 7.47 41.03 5.67
CA PRO A 33 8.09 40.01 4.84
C PRO A 33 7.18 39.67 3.66
N LEU A 34 7.79 39.56 2.48
CA LEU A 34 7.15 39.24 1.18
C LEU A 34 5.98 38.28 1.40
N ASP A 35 4.79 38.68 0.96
CA ASP A 35 3.55 37.93 1.05
C ASP A 35 3.78 36.56 0.35
N GLU A 36 4.22 35.54 1.12
CA GLU A 36 4.34 34.19 0.61
C GLU A 36 2.93 33.74 0.28
N ASP A 37 2.74 33.21 -0.93
CA ASP A 37 1.45 32.69 -1.40
C ASP A 37 1.08 31.41 -0.60
N VAL A 38 0.48 31.64 0.57
CA VAL A 38 0.03 30.56 1.47
C VAL A 38 -1.20 29.91 0.90
N LYS A 39 -1.06 28.65 0.47
CA LYS A 39 -2.13 27.81 -0.04
C LYS A 39 -2.69 26.92 1.08
N THR A 40 -3.94 26.49 0.91
CA THR A 40 -4.57 25.50 1.79
C THR A 40 -4.99 24.28 0.99
N ALA A 41 -4.74 23.10 1.55
CA ALA A 41 -5.15 21.84 0.96
C ALA A 41 -5.82 20.96 2.02
N THR A 42 -6.74 20.11 1.56
CA THR A 42 -7.39 19.08 2.38
C THR A 42 -7.23 17.73 1.71
N VAL A 43 -6.82 16.71 2.46
CA VAL A 43 -6.60 15.35 2.00
C VAL A 43 -7.39 14.39 2.88
N ASP A 44 -8.29 13.61 2.27
CA ASP A 44 -9.02 12.53 2.93
C ASP A 44 -8.24 11.22 2.84
N SER A 45 -7.61 10.82 3.94
CA SER A 45 -6.83 9.57 4.02
C SER A 45 -7.42 8.53 4.97
N ARG A 46 -8.75 8.51 5.11
CA ARG A 46 -9.47 7.56 5.99
C ARG A 46 -9.38 6.11 5.53
N ALA A 47 -9.18 5.88 4.23
CA ALA A 47 -9.09 4.54 3.66
C ALA A 47 -7.74 3.89 4.01
N TYR A 48 -7.78 2.75 4.72
CA TYR A 48 -6.58 2.01 5.12
C TYR A 48 -5.90 1.26 3.97
N ASN A 49 -6.59 1.07 2.85
CA ASN A 49 -6.06 0.36 1.69
C ASN A 49 -5.51 1.28 0.60
N LYS A 50 -5.28 2.57 0.90
CA LYS A 50 -4.83 3.55 -0.10
C LYS A 50 -3.77 4.48 0.43
N TRP A 51 -2.87 4.88 -0.47
CA TRP A 51 -2.06 6.09 -0.37
C TRP A 51 -2.72 7.22 -1.17
N ILE A 52 -2.77 8.42 -0.60
CA ILE A 52 -3.18 9.65 -1.27
C ILE A 52 -1.91 10.48 -1.47
N TYR A 53 -1.50 10.64 -2.71
CA TYR A 53 -0.29 11.37 -3.11
C TYR A 53 -0.65 12.81 -3.44
N PHE A 54 0.12 13.75 -2.94
CA PHE A 54 -0.12 15.19 -3.08
C PHE A 54 1.10 15.85 -3.74
N LYS A 55 0.83 16.78 -4.66
CA LYS A 55 1.83 17.57 -5.36
C LYS A 55 1.73 19.04 -4.96
N PHE A 56 2.84 19.64 -4.47
CA PHE A 56 2.84 21.01 -3.99
C PHE A 56 2.64 22.06 -5.08
N SER A 57 3.16 21.81 -6.29
CA SER A 57 3.17 22.81 -7.36
C SER A 57 1.77 23.25 -7.78
N ASP A 58 0.83 22.33 -7.83
CA ASP A 58 -0.55 22.55 -8.33
C ASP A 58 -1.64 22.16 -7.33
N GLY A 59 -1.28 21.55 -6.19
CA GLY A 59 -2.22 21.06 -5.19
C GLY A 59 -3.01 19.82 -5.60
N SER A 60 -2.61 19.15 -6.68
CA SER A 60 -3.30 17.95 -7.15
C SER A 60 -3.05 16.74 -6.26
N THR A 61 -4.02 15.81 -6.26
CA THR A 61 -3.93 14.54 -5.58
C THR A 61 -4.20 13.38 -6.55
N VAL A 62 -3.54 12.25 -6.29
CA VAL A 62 -3.83 10.96 -6.93
C VAL A 62 -3.88 9.87 -5.87
N GLU A 63 -4.79 8.90 -6.06
CA GLU A 63 -4.95 7.79 -5.13
C GLU A 63 -4.47 6.49 -5.77
N HIS A 64 -3.76 5.68 -4.99
CA HIS A 64 -3.40 4.31 -5.38
C HIS A 64 -3.63 3.34 -4.24
N GLU A 65 -4.14 2.17 -4.60
CA GLU A 65 -4.37 1.10 -3.63
C GLU A 65 -3.05 0.48 -3.17
N ILE A 66 -3.01 0.06 -1.91
CA ILE A 66 -1.93 -0.73 -1.34
C ILE A 66 -2.26 -2.20 -1.58
N GLU A 67 -1.40 -2.89 -2.32
CA GLU A 67 -1.51 -4.34 -2.53
C GLU A 67 -0.39 -5.04 -1.74
N PRO A 68 -0.72 -5.59 -0.56
CA PRO A 68 0.30 -6.11 0.33
C PRO A 68 0.85 -7.48 -0.08
N ILE A 69 0.11 -8.24 -0.90
CA ILE A 69 0.46 -9.63 -1.26
C ILE A 69 0.39 -9.91 -2.75
N GLY A 70 -0.20 -9.03 -3.55
CA GLY A 70 -0.28 -9.18 -5.00
C GLY A 70 1.07 -8.94 -5.68
N GLY A 71 1.37 -9.72 -6.69
CA GLY A 71 2.60 -9.60 -7.47
C GLY A 71 3.13 -10.93 -7.97
N THR A 72 4.38 -10.92 -8.41
CA THR A 72 5.11 -12.10 -8.87
C THR A 72 6.08 -12.55 -7.80
N TYR A 73 6.06 -13.83 -7.51
CA TYR A 73 6.99 -14.51 -6.61
C TYR A 73 7.86 -15.46 -7.42
N ASN A 74 9.12 -15.60 -7.02
CA ASN A 74 10.03 -16.61 -7.55
C ASN A 74 10.55 -17.48 -6.41
N GLY A 75 10.64 -18.81 -6.63
CA GLY A 75 11.06 -19.71 -5.57
C GLY A 75 11.12 -21.15 -5.95
N ALA A 76 11.34 -21.99 -4.94
CA ALA A 76 11.43 -23.44 -5.07
C ALA A 76 10.04 -24.08 -4.98
N LEU A 77 9.77 -24.98 -5.91
CA LEU A 77 8.63 -25.86 -5.92
C LEU A 77 9.10 -27.30 -5.80
N ASN A 78 8.67 -28.01 -4.76
CA ASN A 78 8.87 -29.46 -4.64
C ASN A 78 7.52 -30.15 -4.82
N TYR A 79 7.46 -31.21 -5.59
CA TYR A 79 6.21 -31.94 -5.79
C TYR A 79 6.40 -33.46 -5.77
N SER A 80 5.33 -34.16 -5.47
CA SER A 80 5.24 -35.60 -5.52
C SER A 80 3.92 -36.06 -6.15
N LEU A 81 3.96 -37.11 -6.97
CA LEU A 81 2.82 -37.72 -7.62
C LEU A 81 2.78 -39.22 -7.28
N SER A 82 1.70 -39.68 -6.67
CA SER A 82 1.50 -41.10 -6.40
C SER A 82 1.02 -41.81 -7.65
N LEU A 83 1.72 -42.89 -8.03
CA LEU A 83 1.43 -43.73 -9.20
C LEU A 83 0.55 -44.92 -8.82
N PRO A 84 -0.17 -45.55 -9.80
CA PRO A 84 -1.07 -46.67 -9.56
C PRO A 84 -0.38 -47.92 -8.98
N ASN A 85 0.92 -48.05 -9.19
CA ASN A 85 1.72 -49.17 -8.67
C ASN A 85 2.20 -48.93 -7.20
N GLY A 86 1.75 -47.87 -6.56
CA GLY A 86 2.12 -47.51 -5.18
C GLY A 86 3.46 -46.79 -5.04
N THR A 87 4.18 -46.52 -6.12
CA THR A 87 5.41 -45.71 -6.08
C THR A 87 5.08 -44.24 -6.19
N THR A 88 6.04 -43.39 -5.80
CA THR A 88 5.93 -41.93 -5.89
C THR A 88 6.95 -41.40 -6.88
N ASN A 89 6.51 -40.52 -7.77
CA ASN A 89 7.39 -39.76 -8.64
C ASN A 89 7.56 -38.36 -8.03
N GLU A 90 8.81 -38.00 -7.74
CA GLU A 90 9.17 -36.71 -7.12
C GLU A 90 9.90 -35.83 -8.11
N GLY A 91 9.74 -34.51 -7.95
CA GLY A 91 10.45 -33.52 -8.76
C GLY A 91 10.52 -32.18 -8.04
N SER A 92 11.39 -31.31 -8.56
CA SER A 92 11.57 -29.97 -8.03
C SER A 92 11.90 -28.98 -9.16
N SER A 93 11.65 -27.70 -8.87
CA SER A 93 12.07 -26.55 -9.67
C SER A 93 12.54 -25.47 -8.71
N GLU A 94 13.74 -24.89 -8.96
CA GLU A 94 14.29 -23.81 -8.11
C GLU A 94 13.81 -22.42 -8.53
N ASP A 95 13.39 -22.26 -9.79
CA ASP A 95 12.99 -20.99 -10.40
C ASP A 95 11.51 -21.02 -10.82
N GLN A 96 10.65 -21.52 -9.95
CA GLN A 96 9.22 -21.59 -10.23
C GLN A 96 8.57 -20.21 -9.97
N LYS A 97 7.91 -19.66 -10.99
CA LYS A 97 7.14 -18.44 -10.86
C LYS A 97 5.72 -18.71 -10.37
N LEU A 98 5.26 -17.85 -9.47
CA LEU A 98 3.90 -17.86 -8.96
C LEU A 98 3.39 -16.40 -8.97
N GLU A 99 2.21 -16.18 -9.54
CA GLU A 99 1.57 -14.87 -9.57
C GLU A 99 0.37 -14.85 -8.63
N ILE A 100 0.21 -13.75 -7.91
CA ILE A 100 -0.97 -13.47 -7.08
C ILE A 100 -1.60 -12.18 -7.57
N SER A 101 -2.89 -12.21 -7.85
CA SER A 101 -3.68 -11.04 -8.19
C SER A 101 -4.94 -10.95 -7.33
N ARG A 102 -5.28 -9.74 -6.89
CA ARG A 102 -6.49 -9.47 -6.12
C ARG A 102 -7.73 -9.67 -6.99
N VAL A 103 -8.71 -10.40 -6.48
CA VAL A 103 -10.05 -10.54 -7.08
C VAL A 103 -11.03 -9.63 -6.37
N ASP A 104 -11.02 -9.66 -5.03
CA ASP A 104 -11.78 -8.80 -4.13
C ASP A 104 -11.06 -8.66 -2.77
N GLU A 105 -11.69 -8.03 -1.80
CA GLU A 105 -11.09 -7.77 -0.47
C GLU A 105 -10.55 -9.04 0.20
N ASN A 106 -11.26 -10.16 0.06
CA ASN A 106 -10.97 -11.42 0.75
C ASN A 106 -10.60 -12.57 -0.20
N THR A 107 -10.42 -12.30 -1.49
CA THR A 107 -10.15 -13.32 -2.50
C THR A 107 -8.99 -12.91 -3.38
N VAL A 108 -8.08 -13.86 -3.62
CA VAL A 108 -7.00 -13.74 -4.59
C VAL A 108 -7.05 -14.85 -5.60
N LYS A 109 -6.58 -14.58 -6.81
CA LYS A 109 -6.25 -15.59 -7.81
C LYS A 109 -4.75 -15.90 -7.70
N ILE A 110 -4.43 -17.17 -7.57
CA ILE A 110 -3.08 -17.72 -7.54
C ILE A 110 -2.83 -18.45 -8.86
N THR A 111 -1.74 -18.13 -9.54
CA THR A 111 -1.35 -18.77 -10.80
C THR A 111 0.07 -19.33 -10.67
N LEU A 112 0.21 -20.65 -10.66
CA LEU A 112 1.50 -21.32 -10.79
C LEU A 112 1.85 -21.37 -12.27
N LYS A 113 2.88 -20.66 -12.68
CA LYS A 113 3.23 -20.43 -14.09
C LYS A 113 4.00 -21.60 -14.67
N ASP A 114 3.64 -22.00 -15.90
CA ASP A 114 4.37 -23.00 -16.71
C ASP A 114 4.76 -24.27 -15.94
N PHE A 115 3.88 -24.76 -15.07
CA PHE A 115 4.16 -25.92 -14.20
C PHE A 115 4.47 -27.16 -15.04
N LYS A 116 5.50 -27.89 -14.63
CA LYS A 116 5.90 -29.16 -15.25
C LYS A 116 5.94 -30.27 -14.21
N SER A 117 5.36 -31.41 -14.54
CA SER A 117 5.52 -32.64 -13.77
C SER A 117 6.41 -33.60 -14.55
N GLY A 118 7.68 -33.68 -14.15
CA GLY A 118 8.71 -34.35 -14.95
C GLY A 118 8.91 -33.64 -16.30
N ASN A 119 8.83 -34.38 -17.38
CA ASN A 119 8.95 -33.86 -18.74
C ASN A 119 7.60 -33.36 -19.34
N GLN A 120 6.51 -33.48 -18.60
CA GLN A 120 5.19 -33.10 -19.09
C GLN A 120 4.86 -31.65 -18.64
N SER A 121 4.64 -30.77 -19.61
CA SER A 121 4.10 -29.45 -19.33
C SER A 121 2.63 -29.54 -18.98
N MET A 122 2.25 -28.93 -17.87
CA MET A 122 0.87 -28.79 -17.39
C MET A 122 0.31 -27.40 -17.72
N GLY A 123 1.18 -26.47 -18.16
CA GLY A 123 0.84 -25.07 -18.37
C GLY A 123 0.63 -24.31 -17.06
N ASP A 124 -0.10 -23.22 -17.14
CA ASP A 124 -0.49 -22.43 -15.98
C ASP A 124 -1.58 -23.14 -15.18
N ILE A 125 -1.39 -23.24 -13.87
CA ILE A 125 -2.37 -23.79 -12.95
C ILE A 125 -2.91 -22.66 -12.09
N GLU A 126 -4.20 -22.36 -12.23
CA GLU A 126 -4.85 -21.24 -11.56
C GLU A 126 -5.87 -21.73 -10.52
N THR A 127 -6.00 -21.01 -9.43
CA THR A 127 -7.09 -21.20 -8.46
C THR A 127 -7.43 -19.89 -7.76
N GLU A 128 -8.68 -19.73 -7.34
CA GLU A 128 -9.08 -18.70 -6.41
C GLU A 128 -8.97 -19.22 -4.99
N ALA A 129 -8.41 -18.38 -4.11
CA ALA A 129 -8.23 -18.68 -2.70
C ALA A 129 -8.77 -17.53 -1.84
N THR A 130 -9.37 -17.86 -0.72
CA THR A 130 -9.70 -16.85 0.31
C THR A 130 -8.44 -16.44 1.05
N VAL A 131 -8.38 -15.17 1.42
CA VAL A 131 -7.29 -14.62 2.23
C VAL A 131 -7.84 -13.94 3.47
N SER A 132 -7.11 -14.06 4.56
CA SER A 132 -7.34 -13.33 5.79
C SER A 132 -6.01 -12.84 6.35
N VAL A 133 -6.01 -11.69 7.01
CA VAL A 133 -4.79 -11.10 7.59
C VAL A 133 -4.88 -11.03 9.10
N ALA A 134 -3.78 -11.41 9.74
CA ALA A 134 -3.56 -11.17 11.16
C ALA A 134 -2.15 -10.60 11.32
N LYS A 135 -2.04 -9.38 11.82
CA LYS A 135 -0.80 -8.59 11.84
C LYS A 135 -0.24 -8.44 10.40
N SER A 136 1.01 -8.78 10.15
CA SER A 136 1.63 -8.72 8.82
C SER A 136 1.58 -10.05 8.05
N LYS A 137 0.86 -11.05 8.56
CA LYS A 137 0.79 -12.39 7.99
C LYS A 137 -0.57 -12.67 7.39
N TRP A 138 -0.61 -12.97 6.11
CA TRP A 138 -1.79 -13.36 5.37
C TRP A 138 -1.89 -14.88 5.31
N THR A 139 -3.04 -15.43 5.68
CA THR A 139 -3.37 -16.84 5.51
C THR A 139 -4.13 -17.01 4.20
N VAL A 140 -3.75 -18.02 3.42
CA VAL A 140 -4.35 -18.34 2.12
C VAL A 140 -5.01 -19.70 2.22
N LYS A 141 -6.23 -19.84 1.70
CA LYS A 141 -6.95 -21.11 1.71
C LYS A 141 -7.84 -21.28 0.48
N ALA A 142 -7.69 -22.40 -0.21
CA ALA A 142 -8.63 -22.89 -1.23
C ALA A 142 -8.93 -24.37 -0.98
N GLU A 143 -10.18 -24.75 -0.99
CA GLU A 143 -10.62 -26.12 -0.78
C GLU A 143 -11.35 -26.66 -2.02
N ASN A 144 -10.82 -27.71 -2.62
CA ASN A 144 -11.43 -28.46 -3.72
C ASN A 144 -12.05 -27.58 -4.82
N LYS A 145 -11.33 -26.54 -5.22
CA LYS A 145 -11.77 -25.67 -6.31
C LYS A 145 -11.67 -26.41 -7.64
N ASP A 146 -12.78 -26.52 -8.34
CA ASP A 146 -12.82 -27.09 -9.70
C ASP A 146 -12.44 -26.00 -10.71
N VAL A 147 -11.34 -26.22 -11.42
CA VAL A 147 -10.82 -25.28 -12.42
C VAL A 147 -10.54 -26.08 -13.71
N GLY A 148 -11.58 -26.26 -14.51
CA GLY A 148 -11.48 -26.96 -15.79
C GLY A 148 -11.06 -28.42 -15.64
N GLY A 149 -9.82 -28.77 -16.05
CA GLY A 149 -9.26 -30.14 -15.96
C GLY A 149 -8.72 -30.55 -14.59
N TYR A 150 -8.77 -29.64 -13.59
CA TYR A 150 -8.14 -29.82 -12.30
C TYR A 150 -9.12 -29.59 -11.14
N THR A 151 -8.84 -30.24 -10.01
CA THR A 151 -9.39 -29.85 -8.70
C THR A 151 -8.22 -29.46 -7.81
N ILE A 152 -8.25 -28.27 -7.24
CA ILE A 152 -7.14 -27.69 -6.52
C ILE A 152 -7.55 -27.37 -5.09
N SER A 153 -6.70 -27.76 -4.15
CA SER A 153 -6.72 -27.26 -2.79
C SER A 153 -5.36 -26.62 -2.49
N CYS A 154 -5.35 -25.51 -1.80
CA CYS A 154 -4.12 -24.93 -1.29
C CYS A 154 -4.34 -24.32 0.08
N ASP A 155 -3.30 -24.35 0.89
CA ASP A 155 -3.20 -23.65 2.17
C ASP A 155 -1.79 -23.10 2.34
N GLY A 156 -1.69 -22.01 3.06
CA GLY A 156 -0.37 -21.43 3.34
C GLY A 156 -0.41 -20.02 3.87
N THR A 157 0.73 -19.36 3.77
CA THR A 157 0.91 -18.02 4.32
C THR A 157 1.74 -17.14 3.39
N ILE A 158 1.41 -15.85 3.38
CA ILE A 158 2.15 -14.80 2.70
C ILE A 158 2.50 -13.75 3.73
N GLU A 159 3.75 -13.35 3.79
CA GLU A 159 4.19 -12.19 4.55
C GLU A 159 4.14 -10.98 3.62
N SER A 160 3.58 -9.89 4.11
CA SER A 160 3.36 -8.69 3.29
C SER A 160 4.63 -8.27 2.54
N ASN A 161 4.55 -8.21 1.22
CA ASN A 161 5.63 -7.82 0.30
C ASN A 161 6.96 -8.57 0.46
N THR A 162 6.95 -9.81 0.97
CA THR A 162 8.18 -10.59 1.20
C THR A 162 8.06 -12.03 0.72
N ASN A 163 7.68 -12.94 1.61
CA ASN A 163 7.80 -14.37 1.40
C ASN A 163 6.44 -15.05 1.32
N ILE A 164 6.39 -16.14 0.59
CA ILE A 164 5.22 -16.99 0.45
C ILE A 164 5.60 -18.45 0.72
N ASN A 165 4.72 -19.14 1.45
CA ASN A 165 4.80 -20.59 1.65
C ASN A 165 3.42 -21.19 1.41
N LEU A 166 3.30 -22.04 0.40
CA LEU A 166 2.05 -22.70 0.05
C LEU A 166 2.22 -24.21 -0.02
N ASN A 167 1.23 -24.94 0.50
CA ASN A 167 0.99 -26.35 0.22
C ASN A 167 -0.14 -26.45 -0.78
N MET A 168 0.02 -27.25 -1.80
CA MET A 168 -0.97 -27.44 -2.86
C MET A 168 -1.25 -28.92 -3.08
N SER A 169 -2.50 -29.23 -3.38
CA SER A 169 -2.93 -30.55 -3.84
C SER A 169 -3.70 -30.38 -5.15
N ILE A 170 -3.13 -30.87 -6.23
CA ILE A 170 -3.64 -30.69 -7.59
C ILE A 170 -4.07 -32.04 -8.12
N THR A 171 -5.37 -32.26 -8.23
CA THR A 171 -5.93 -33.47 -8.84
C THR A 171 -6.23 -33.24 -10.31
N VAL A 172 -5.51 -33.87 -11.19
CA VAL A 172 -5.74 -33.82 -12.64
C VAL A 172 -6.81 -34.85 -12.98
N LYS A 173 -7.99 -34.43 -13.46
CA LYS A 173 -9.13 -35.35 -13.72
C LYS A 173 -8.79 -36.50 -14.66
N ALA A 174 -8.00 -36.24 -15.70
CA ALA A 174 -7.54 -37.28 -16.63
C ALA A 174 -6.60 -38.29 -15.95
N MET A 175 -5.72 -37.86 -15.03
CA MET A 175 -4.82 -38.75 -14.29
C MET A 175 -5.57 -39.55 -13.22
N GLN A 176 -6.58 -38.95 -12.59
CA GLN A 176 -7.45 -39.63 -11.62
C GLN A 176 -8.18 -40.83 -12.28
N ALA A 177 -8.62 -40.65 -13.52
CA ALA A 177 -9.22 -41.76 -14.30
C ALA A 177 -8.25 -42.94 -14.55
N MET A 178 -6.94 -42.69 -14.44
CA MET A 178 -5.88 -43.71 -14.54
C MET A 178 -5.42 -44.22 -13.15
N ASN A 179 -6.17 -43.97 -12.08
CA ASN A 179 -5.83 -44.25 -10.67
C ASN A 179 -4.53 -43.64 -10.20
N MET A 180 -4.12 -42.49 -10.76
CA MET A 180 -3.02 -41.68 -10.23
C MET A 180 -3.54 -40.77 -9.11
N GLY A 181 -2.75 -40.62 -8.07
CA GLY A 181 -3.09 -39.70 -6.95
C GLY A 181 -2.96 -38.23 -7.34
N PRO A 182 -3.30 -37.35 -6.42
CA PRO A 182 -3.05 -35.92 -6.61
C PRO A 182 -1.54 -35.61 -6.63
N ILE A 183 -1.18 -34.57 -7.34
CA ILE A 183 0.15 -33.95 -7.21
C ILE A 183 0.12 -33.15 -5.92
N LYS A 184 0.95 -33.54 -4.97
CA LYS A 184 1.20 -32.74 -3.75
C LYS A 184 2.41 -31.89 -3.99
N ALA A 185 2.27 -30.59 -3.79
CA ALA A 185 3.36 -29.63 -4.03
C ALA A 185 3.51 -28.68 -2.83
N THR A 186 4.75 -28.33 -2.55
CA THR A 186 5.10 -27.27 -1.61
C THR A 186 5.87 -26.20 -2.39
N TYR A 187 5.45 -24.94 -2.24
CA TYR A 187 6.09 -23.80 -2.83
C TYR A 187 6.62 -22.87 -1.75
N GLN A 188 7.88 -22.46 -1.87
CA GLN A 188 8.52 -21.47 -1.01
C GLN A 188 9.22 -20.44 -1.90
N GLY A 189 8.78 -19.20 -1.82
CA GLY A 189 9.29 -18.15 -2.69
C GLY A 189 9.35 -16.79 -2.01
N ALA A 190 10.07 -15.89 -2.67
CA ALA A 190 10.13 -14.48 -2.30
C ALA A 190 9.47 -13.62 -3.39
N MET A 191 8.91 -12.48 -3.00
CA MET A 191 8.35 -11.52 -3.93
C MET A 191 9.46 -10.93 -4.81
N GLU A 192 9.32 -11.10 -6.11
CA GLU A 192 10.22 -10.53 -7.12
C GLU A 192 9.70 -9.16 -7.57
N GLN A 193 8.38 -9.04 -7.75
CA GLN A 193 7.74 -7.82 -8.19
C GLN A 193 6.39 -7.65 -7.49
N SER A 194 6.21 -6.53 -6.81
CA SER A 194 4.93 -6.14 -6.20
C SER A 194 3.93 -5.66 -7.25
N ALA A 195 2.64 -5.88 -7.01
CA ALA A 195 1.56 -5.30 -7.80
C ALA A 195 1.23 -3.86 -7.38
N ASN A 196 1.91 -3.29 -6.38
CA ASN A 196 1.76 -1.87 -6.05
C ASN A 196 2.15 -0.99 -7.24
N VAL A 197 1.54 0.20 -7.31
CA VAL A 197 1.89 1.17 -8.33
C VAL A 197 3.38 1.52 -8.27
N ASP A 198 4.00 1.67 -9.43
CA ASP A 198 5.34 2.25 -9.53
C ASP A 198 5.26 3.77 -9.31
N GLU A 199 5.63 4.21 -8.13
CA GLU A 199 5.58 5.62 -7.70
C GLU A 199 6.48 6.54 -8.53
N SER A 200 7.37 6.00 -9.34
CA SER A 200 8.20 6.78 -10.26
C SER A 200 7.48 7.21 -11.54
N THR A 201 6.31 6.66 -11.81
CA THR A 201 5.54 6.90 -13.04
C THR A 201 4.65 8.14 -13.00
N PHE A 202 4.53 8.79 -11.85
CA PHE A 202 3.77 10.03 -11.68
C PHE A 202 4.46 10.99 -10.71
N ASP A 203 4.11 12.27 -10.80
CA ASP A 203 4.72 13.32 -9.97
C ASP A 203 3.93 13.50 -8.66
N TRP A 204 4.66 13.51 -7.57
CA TRP A 204 4.13 13.79 -6.24
C TRP A 204 5.27 14.24 -5.31
N ASP A 205 4.93 14.86 -4.18
CA ASP A 205 5.92 15.36 -3.21
C ASP A 205 5.77 14.69 -1.84
N ILE A 206 4.53 14.60 -1.35
CA ILE A 206 4.20 13.90 -0.09
C ILE A 206 3.00 12.99 -0.30
N ALA A 207 2.87 11.96 0.53
CA ALA A 207 1.72 11.08 0.50
C ALA A 207 1.19 10.80 1.90
N PHE A 208 -0.10 10.48 1.97
CA PHE A 208 -0.87 10.25 3.19
C PHE A 208 -1.49 8.85 3.15
N HIS A 209 -1.35 8.13 4.24
CA HIS A 209 -2.01 6.85 4.48
C HIS A 209 -2.50 6.81 5.91
N SER A 210 -3.80 7.02 6.13
CA SER A 210 -4.31 7.23 7.47
C SER A 210 -3.49 8.31 8.21
N TYR A 211 -2.80 8.00 9.29
CA TYR A 211 -1.94 8.94 10.03
C TYR A 211 -0.46 8.88 9.63
N ASP A 212 -0.09 7.89 8.81
CA ASP A 212 1.25 7.78 8.27
C ASP A 212 1.45 8.72 7.07
N LYS A 213 2.63 9.28 6.95
CA LYS A 213 3.01 10.15 5.84
C LYS A 213 4.39 9.80 5.33
N LYS A 214 4.64 10.03 4.05
CA LYS A 214 5.94 9.84 3.42
C LYS A 214 6.25 10.94 2.41
N THR A 215 7.50 11.02 1.97
CA THR A 215 7.99 11.93 0.94
C THR A 215 8.36 11.16 -0.32
N ASN A 216 8.43 11.83 -1.47
CA ASN A 216 8.96 11.26 -2.71
C ASN A 216 10.49 11.32 -2.72
N GLY A 217 11.15 10.53 -1.87
CA GLY A 217 12.62 10.56 -1.76
C GLY A 217 13.17 11.88 -1.22
N GLY A 218 12.33 12.68 -0.58
CA GLY A 218 12.67 13.91 0.11
C GLY A 218 13.07 13.70 1.57
N SER A 219 13.04 14.77 2.35
CA SER A 219 13.32 14.72 3.79
C SER A 219 12.59 15.84 4.52
N VAL A 220 12.39 15.70 5.83
CA VAL A 220 11.57 16.61 6.63
C VAL A 220 12.31 17.08 7.88
N LEU A 221 12.17 18.36 8.21
CA LEU A 221 12.59 18.95 9.46
C LEU A 221 11.37 19.57 10.17
N ALA A 222 11.14 19.25 11.43
CA ALA A 222 10.21 19.98 12.28
C ALA A 222 10.89 21.23 12.83
N THR A 223 10.27 22.39 12.68
CA THR A 223 10.77 23.65 13.27
C THR A 223 10.25 23.83 14.70
N THR A 224 10.68 24.90 15.37
CA THR A 224 10.07 25.37 16.61
C THR A 224 8.96 26.43 16.40
N GLU A 225 8.84 26.89 15.15
CA GLU A 225 7.91 27.93 14.77
C GLU A 225 6.49 27.40 14.64
N LYS A 226 5.53 28.26 14.99
CA LYS A 226 4.10 27.90 14.96
C LYS A 226 3.36 28.49 13.77
N GLU A 227 3.88 29.57 13.19
CA GLU A 227 3.28 30.17 12.00
C GLU A 227 4.23 30.10 10.81
N ILE A 228 3.67 29.89 9.62
CA ILE A 228 4.46 29.80 8.38
C ILE A 228 5.29 31.07 8.15
N ALA A 229 4.72 32.24 8.49
CA ALA A 229 5.37 33.50 8.34
C ALA A 229 6.58 33.68 9.28
N ASP A 230 6.62 32.97 10.43
CA ASP A 230 7.73 33.07 11.38
C ASP A 230 8.98 32.31 10.86
N VAL A 231 8.82 31.44 9.91
CA VAL A 231 9.93 30.74 9.23
C VAL A 231 10.44 31.65 8.10
N THR A 232 11.26 32.63 8.42
CA THR A 232 11.76 33.61 7.44
C THR A 232 12.93 33.12 6.59
N THR A 233 13.59 32.04 7.00
CA THR A 233 14.69 31.40 6.26
C THR A 233 14.56 29.89 6.36
N ILE A 234 15.07 29.17 5.35
CA ILE A 234 15.14 27.70 5.42
C ILE A 234 16.11 27.31 6.54
N PRO A 235 15.61 26.64 7.61
CA PRO A 235 16.46 26.29 8.74
C PRO A 235 17.51 25.24 8.34
N THR A 236 18.70 25.38 8.90
CA THR A 236 19.73 24.35 8.85
C THR A 236 19.48 23.34 9.96
N GLY A 237 19.65 22.03 9.66
CA GLY A 237 19.43 20.97 10.64
C GLY A 237 19.40 19.61 9.99
N ASP A 238 19.07 18.61 10.81
CA ASP A 238 18.97 17.22 10.36
C ASP A 238 17.59 16.99 9.72
N TYR A 239 17.57 16.96 8.40
CA TYR A 239 16.39 16.59 7.63
C TYR A 239 16.26 15.07 7.60
N ILE A 240 15.19 14.55 8.15
CA ILE A 240 14.94 13.12 8.30
C ILE A 240 14.29 12.58 7.03
N GLN A 241 14.91 11.56 6.45
CA GLN A 241 14.38 10.81 5.31
C GLN A 241 13.34 9.79 5.76
N ASP A 242 12.62 9.24 4.79
CA ASP A 242 11.70 8.14 5.02
C ASP A 242 12.45 6.88 5.45
N ILE A 243 11.86 6.13 6.36
CA ILE A 243 12.36 4.83 6.80
C ILE A 243 11.38 3.71 6.39
N LYS A 244 11.90 2.49 6.33
CA LYS A 244 11.04 1.30 6.15
C LYS A 244 10.20 1.08 7.39
N SER A 245 8.93 0.78 7.19
CA SER A 245 7.96 0.41 8.23
C SER A 245 7.29 -0.90 7.86
N ASP A 246 7.06 -1.76 8.83
CA ASP A 246 6.24 -2.98 8.74
C ASP A 246 4.87 -2.83 9.42
N SER A 247 4.53 -1.61 9.79
CA SER A 247 3.38 -1.27 10.65
C SER A 247 2.33 -0.40 9.95
N LEU A 248 2.35 -0.30 8.60
CA LEU A 248 1.27 0.37 7.88
C LEU A 248 -0.04 -0.40 8.10
N ILE A 249 -1.04 0.25 8.67
CA ILE A 249 -2.33 -0.38 8.96
C ILE A 249 -3.15 -0.45 7.68
N VAL A 250 -3.33 -1.65 7.14
CA VAL A 250 -4.12 -1.88 5.92
C VAL A 250 -5.50 -2.50 6.19
N ASN A 251 -5.74 -2.99 7.40
CA ASN A 251 -7.02 -3.56 7.81
C ASN A 251 -7.24 -3.37 9.30
N MET A 252 -8.37 -2.75 9.66
CA MET A 252 -8.81 -2.54 11.04
C MET A 252 -9.95 -3.49 11.46
N GLY A 253 -10.44 -4.33 10.55
CA GLY A 253 -11.63 -5.17 10.80
C GLY A 253 -11.48 -6.13 11.98
N GLY A 254 -10.26 -6.55 12.28
CA GLY A 254 -9.97 -7.42 13.41
C GLY A 254 -9.55 -6.71 14.70
N MET A 255 -9.65 -5.38 14.78
CA MET A 255 -9.16 -4.60 15.93
C MET A 255 -9.74 -5.04 17.27
N MET A 256 -11.00 -5.48 17.29
CA MET A 256 -11.72 -5.94 18.50
C MET A 256 -11.64 -7.46 18.70
N ASP A 257 -10.96 -8.19 17.82
CA ASP A 257 -10.77 -9.64 17.90
C ASP A 257 -9.31 -9.97 18.21
N GLU A 258 -9.04 -10.46 19.41
CA GLU A 258 -7.68 -10.79 19.87
C GLU A 258 -7.01 -11.88 19.01
N ASN A 259 -7.78 -12.70 18.30
CA ASN A 259 -7.26 -13.77 17.44
C ASN A 259 -6.88 -13.25 16.03
N ILE A 260 -7.57 -12.20 15.55
CA ILE A 260 -7.34 -11.62 14.23
C ILE A 260 -6.39 -10.42 14.37
N GLY A 261 -6.78 -9.43 15.17
CA GLY A 261 -6.00 -8.21 15.36
C GLY A 261 -6.05 -7.26 14.16
N ILE A 262 -5.16 -6.28 14.17
CA ILE A 262 -5.01 -5.30 13.10
C ILE A 262 -4.13 -5.90 12.00
N GLY A 263 -4.50 -5.67 10.73
CA GLY A 263 -3.71 -6.07 9.57
C GLY A 263 -2.67 -5.00 9.21
N TYR A 264 -1.42 -5.40 9.03
CA TYR A 264 -0.30 -4.53 8.68
C TYR A 264 0.31 -4.91 7.33
N ALA A 265 0.89 -3.91 6.64
CA ALA A 265 1.72 -4.07 5.45
C ALA A 265 3.07 -3.38 5.64
N GLN A 266 4.03 -3.76 4.79
CA GLN A 266 5.29 -3.05 4.68
C GLN A 266 5.15 -1.83 3.76
N GLY A 267 5.93 -0.79 4.06
CA GLY A 267 6.02 0.42 3.26
C GLY A 267 7.13 1.33 3.74
N SER A 268 7.10 2.60 3.35
CA SER A 268 7.98 3.62 3.89
C SER A 268 7.17 4.73 4.56
N VAL A 269 7.71 5.33 5.61
CA VAL A 269 7.10 6.43 6.35
C VAL A 269 8.14 7.46 6.74
N ASN A 270 7.74 8.73 6.78
CA ASN A 270 8.51 9.80 7.37
C ASN A 270 8.01 10.02 8.79
N GLU A 271 8.79 9.64 9.78
CA GLU A 271 8.40 9.73 11.19
C GLU A 271 8.16 11.17 11.64
N VAL A 272 8.97 12.12 11.15
CA VAL A 272 8.85 13.54 11.50
C VAL A 272 7.55 14.12 10.94
N LEU A 273 7.23 13.85 9.66
CA LEU A 273 6.00 14.35 9.06
C LEU A 273 4.76 13.63 9.63
N SER A 274 4.86 12.36 9.95
CA SER A 274 3.77 11.58 10.56
C SER A 274 3.47 12.08 11.97
N ALA A 275 4.49 12.51 12.72
CA ALA A 275 4.33 13.07 14.07
C ALA A 275 3.54 14.40 14.09
N ALA A 276 3.35 15.05 12.94
CA ALA A 276 2.52 16.27 12.86
C ALA A 276 1.06 16.00 13.26
N THR A 277 0.56 14.80 13.01
CA THR A 277 -0.78 14.34 13.41
C THR A 277 -0.69 12.88 13.82
N LEU A 278 -1.04 12.57 15.07
CA LEU A 278 -0.87 11.24 15.65
C LEU A 278 -2.21 10.57 15.94
N ARG A 279 -2.21 9.24 15.80
CA ARG A 279 -3.22 8.35 16.33
C ARG A 279 -2.55 7.37 17.30
N ASP A 280 -2.86 7.49 18.58
CA ASP A 280 -2.37 6.60 19.62
C ASP A 280 -3.37 5.47 19.84
N LEU A 281 -3.00 4.26 19.41
CA LEU A 281 -3.79 3.03 19.57
C LEU A 281 -3.52 2.31 20.89
N SER A 282 -2.61 2.82 21.74
CA SER A 282 -2.38 2.24 23.08
C SER A 282 -3.55 2.49 24.04
N ASN A 283 -4.43 3.41 23.68
CA ASN A 283 -5.64 3.75 24.40
C ASN A 283 -6.90 3.28 23.65
N MET A 284 -7.95 2.94 24.39
CA MET A 284 -9.26 2.62 23.83
C MET A 284 -10.34 3.50 24.51
N PRO A 285 -11.01 4.39 23.77
CA PRO A 285 -10.84 4.66 22.33
C PRO A 285 -9.48 5.32 21.98
N PRO A 286 -8.99 5.18 20.74
CA PRO A 286 -7.74 5.79 20.32
C PRO A 286 -7.70 7.30 20.55
N LEU A 287 -6.56 7.79 21.01
CA LEU A 287 -6.34 9.23 21.17
C LEU A 287 -5.76 9.82 19.88
N TYR A 288 -6.19 11.04 19.58
CA TYR A 288 -5.77 11.76 18.38
C TYR A 288 -5.23 13.14 18.79
N SER A 289 -4.15 13.54 18.14
CA SER A 289 -3.54 14.85 18.39
C SER A 289 -2.89 15.40 17.12
N LYS A 290 -2.65 16.71 17.10
CA LYS A 290 -1.79 17.37 16.11
C LYS A 290 -0.83 18.30 16.83
N THR A 291 0.29 18.58 16.20
CA THR A 291 1.21 19.63 16.63
C THR A 291 0.80 20.98 16.03
N ASP A 292 1.27 22.08 16.61
CA ASP A 292 1.12 23.41 16.05
C ASP A 292 2.39 23.89 15.32
N LEU A 293 3.34 22.99 15.07
CA LEU A 293 4.62 23.31 14.47
C LEU A 293 4.53 23.44 12.95
N VAL A 294 5.43 24.24 12.39
CA VAL A 294 5.71 24.28 10.95
C VAL A 294 6.76 23.21 10.61
N TYR A 295 6.53 22.49 9.54
CA TYR A 295 7.45 21.49 9.00
C TYR A 295 8.05 21.99 7.69
N ILE A 296 9.33 21.72 7.48
CA ILE A 296 10.02 22.00 6.22
C ILE A 296 10.23 20.67 5.50
N VAL A 297 9.65 20.56 4.31
CA VAL A 297 9.86 19.44 3.43
C VAL A 297 10.86 19.86 2.36
N LYS A 298 11.99 19.16 2.31
CA LYS A 298 12.90 19.22 1.18
C LYS A 298 12.45 18.16 0.17
N THR A 299 12.04 18.59 -1.00
CA THR A 299 11.56 17.68 -2.06
C THR A 299 12.72 16.96 -2.73
N LYS A 300 12.41 15.95 -3.54
CA LYS A 300 13.38 15.21 -4.38
C LYS A 300 14.12 16.13 -5.35
N SER A 301 13.49 17.20 -5.84
CA SER A 301 14.12 18.21 -6.70
C SER A 301 15.09 19.13 -5.95
N GLY A 302 15.11 19.09 -4.63
CA GLY A 302 15.92 19.95 -3.77
C GLY A 302 15.25 21.27 -3.41
N GLU A 303 14.03 21.53 -3.86
CA GLU A 303 13.21 22.67 -3.46
C GLU A 303 12.60 22.44 -2.07
N TYR A 304 12.11 23.50 -1.45
CA TYR A 304 11.55 23.42 -0.11
C TYR A 304 10.09 23.84 -0.08
N ALA A 305 9.31 23.14 0.76
CA ALA A 305 7.96 23.54 1.13
C ALA A 305 7.88 23.78 2.64
N LYS A 306 7.13 24.79 3.07
CA LYS A 306 6.68 24.96 4.46
C LYS A 306 5.29 24.35 4.58
N ILE A 307 5.03 23.55 5.63
CA ILE A 307 3.74 22.93 5.87
C ILE A 307 3.35 23.15 7.34
N LYS A 308 2.08 23.51 7.57
CA LYS A 308 1.46 23.55 8.89
C LYS A 308 0.13 22.82 8.85
N PHE A 309 -0.03 21.75 9.60
CA PHE A 309 -1.33 21.06 9.74
C PHE A 309 -2.25 21.91 10.62
N THR A 310 -3.43 22.23 10.10
CA THR A 310 -4.45 23.03 10.79
C THR A 310 -5.54 22.18 11.39
N ASP A 311 -5.88 21.05 10.75
CA ASP A 311 -6.86 20.09 11.25
C ASP A 311 -6.51 18.65 10.85
N TYR A 312 -7.11 17.68 11.54
CA TYR A 312 -7.08 16.23 11.25
C TYR A 312 -8.48 15.62 11.18
N MET A 313 -9.52 16.46 11.11
CA MET A 313 -10.93 16.09 11.02
C MET A 313 -11.62 16.92 9.94
N ASP A 314 -12.73 16.39 9.40
CA ASP A 314 -13.66 17.16 8.60
C ASP A 314 -14.65 17.96 9.49
N GLU A 315 -15.54 18.74 8.87
CA GLU A 315 -16.57 19.55 9.55
C GLU A 315 -17.58 18.69 10.34
N GLU A 316 -17.72 17.40 9.99
CA GLU A 316 -18.58 16.44 10.68
C GLU A 316 -17.88 15.77 11.86
N GLY A 317 -16.60 16.04 12.08
CA GLY A 317 -15.75 15.43 13.12
C GLY A 317 -15.18 14.06 12.76
N ASN A 318 -15.24 13.65 11.47
CA ASN A 318 -14.62 12.41 11.02
C ASN A 318 -13.11 12.57 10.92
N LYS A 319 -12.38 11.75 11.64
CA LYS A 319 -10.92 11.79 11.75
C LYS A 319 -10.24 11.15 10.54
N GLY A 320 -9.02 11.64 10.22
CA GLY A 320 -8.24 11.17 9.06
C GLY A 320 -8.42 12.03 7.81
N VAL A 321 -9.08 13.18 7.95
CA VAL A 321 -9.14 14.23 6.94
C VAL A 321 -8.21 15.36 7.38
N PHE A 322 -7.08 15.49 6.67
CA PHE A 322 -6.03 16.43 7.04
C PHE A 322 -6.16 17.73 6.26
N THR A 323 -6.32 18.84 6.97
CA THR A 323 -6.23 20.18 6.40
C THR A 323 -4.90 20.80 6.79
N PHE A 324 -4.19 21.34 5.81
CA PHE A 324 -2.90 22.00 6.05
C PHE A 324 -2.70 23.21 5.15
N LYS A 325 -1.97 24.19 5.68
CA LYS A 325 -1.45 25.32 4.92
C LYS A 325 -0.05 25.00 4.43
N TYR A 326 0.31 25.50 3.25
CA TYR A 326 1.65 25.30 2.71
C TYR A 326 2.08 26.44 1.81
N VAL A 327 3.39 26.60 1.68
CA VAL A 327 4.07 27.50 0.74
C VAL A 327 5.04 26.64 -0.07
N TYR A 328 5.00 26.78 -1.38
CA TYR A 328 5.90 26.07 -2.30
C TYR A 328 6.02 26.80 -3.65
N PRO A 329 7.22 26.89 -4.24
CA PRO A 329 8.50 26.70 -3.57
C PRO A 329 8.81 27.84 -2.60
N VAL A 330 9.53 27.54 -1.52
CA VAL A 330 10.05 28.56 -0.62
C VAL A 330 11.20 29.26 -1.33
N LYS A 331 11.16 30.59 -1.41
CA LYS A 331 12.16 31.44 -2.08
C LYS A 331 13.30 31.83 -1.16
#